data_7458c00c4caf6998e17c3613773f2369
#
_entry.id   7458c00c4caf6998e17c3613773f2369
#
_cell.length_a   1.000
_cell.length_b   1.000
_cell.length_c   1.000
_cell.angle_alpha   90.00
_cell.angle_beta   90.00
_cell.angle_gamma   90.00
#
_symmetry.space_group_name_H-M   'P 1'
#
loop_
_entity.id
_entity.type
_entity.pdbx_description
1 polymer ?
#
loop_
_entity_poly.entity_id
_entity_poly.type
_entity_poly.pdbx_seq_one_letter_code
_entity_poly.pdbx_strand_id
1 'polypeptide(L)'
;LWGDGAGAAVVTESETGAQVLSTHIHTDGKNGDTLLMPGGGSKTTPISHESVDKGLHYLKMIEANKSFKVAVNRFAEACEEAAETNGYTIDDVDVIIPHQANARILQGMAKRLKVPQEKVYMTIEKYGNISSATVPIALDEAVRDGTITKDKLVALTAFGGGLTWGSSLIRW
;
A
#
# COMPACT_ATOMS: atom_id res chain seq x y z
N LEU A 1 3.47 16.70 -1.98
CA LEU A 1 3.03 15.36 -2.34
C LEU A 1 3.14 14.40 -1.16
N TRP A 2 4.17 14.54 -0.35
CA TRP A 2 4.43 13.75 0.84
C TRP A 2 3.94 14.47 2.08
N GLY A 3 3.28 13.74 2.96
CA GLY A 3 2.92 14.19 4.30
C GLY A 3 3.71 13.43 5.36
N ASP A 4 3.49 13.79 6.62
CA ASP A 4 4.09 13.15 7.78
C ASP A 4 3.01 12.43 8.59
N GLY A 5 3.36 11.25 9.11
CA GLY A 5 2.44 10.46 9.93
C GLY A 5 3.10 9.23 10.51
N ALA A 6 2.50 8.69 11.52
CA ALA A 6 2.88 7.43 12.14
C ALA A 6 1.64 6.62 12.51
N GLY A 7 1.74 5.30 12.39
CA GLY A 7 0.72 4.36 12.83
C GLY A 7 1.39 3.17 13.50
N ALA A 8 0.71 2.59 14.48
CA ALA A 8 1.16 1.41 15.20
C ALA A 8 0.01 0.43 15.40
N ALA A 9 0.33 -0.84 15.37
CA ALA A 9 -0.61 -1.92 15.69
C ALA A 9 0.05 -2.88 16.68
N VAL A 10 -0.75 -3.41 17.60
CA VAL A 10 -0.34 -4.47 18.51
C VAL A 10 -0.83 -5.79 17.93
N VAL A 11 0.09 -6.69 17.65
CA VAL A 11 -0.20 -8.04 17.17
C VAL A 11 0.14 -9.02 18.27
N THR A 12 -0.82 -9.85 18.66
CA THR A 12 -0.67 -10.84 19.73
C THR A 12 -1.30 -12.16 19.30
N GLU A 13 -0.91 -13.26 19.94
CA GLU A 13 -1.68 -14.48 19.85
C GLU A 13 -3.04 -14.27 20.53
N SER A 14 -4.12 -14.59 19.85
CA SER A 14 -5.49 -14.44 20.37
C SER A 14 -6.45 -15.41 19.67
N GLU A 15 -7.35 -15.97 20.45
CA GLU A 15 -8.48 -16.77 19.93
C GLU A 15 -9.72 -15.89 19.63
N THR A 16 -9.68 -14.63 20.04
CA THR A 16 -10.78 -13.66 19.89
C THR A 16 -10.26 -12.34 19.34
N GLY A 17 -11.11 -11.62 18.62
CA GLY A 17 -10.76 -10.33 18.01
C GLY A 17 -10.34 -10.47 16.55
N ALA A 18 -9.71 -9.45 16.03
CA ALA A 18 -9.25 -9.43 14.64
C ALA A 18 -8.13 -10.45 14.40
N GLN A 19 -8.24 -11.22 13.33
CA GLN A 19 -7.29 -12.27 12.97
C GLN A 19 -6.66 -12.00 11.60
N VAL A 20 -5.34 -12.08 11.52
CA VAL A 20 -4.61 -12.08 10.24
C VAL A 20 -4.71 -13.49 9.65
N LEU A 21 -5.44 -13.64 8.55
CA LEU A 21 -5.66 -14.91 7.88
C LEU A 21 -4.46 -15.33 7.03
N SER A 22 -3.92 -14.39 6.27
CA SER A 22 -2.70 -14.58 5.47
C SER A 22 -1.99 -13.26 5.18
N THR A 23 -0.71 -13.37 4.81
CA THR A 23 0.11 -12.24 4.35
C THR A 23 0.96 -12.70 3.16
N HIS A 24 0.99 -11.90 2.10
CA HIS A 24 1.70 -12.17 0.85
C HIS A 24 2.61 -10.99 0.53
N ILE A 25 3.86 -11.24 0.15
CA ILE A 25 4.84 -10.21 -0.19
C ILE A 25 5.59 -10.63 -1.44
N HIS A 26 5.73 -9.71 -2.39
CA HIS A 26 6.40 -9.91 -3.66
C HIS A 26 7.40 -8.79 -3.96
N THR A 27 8.43 -9.12 -4.73
CA THR A 27 9.46 -8.16 -5.13
C THR A 27 9.85 -8.37 -6.60
N ASP A 28 9.96 -7.28 -7.35
CA ASP A 28 10.52 -7.23 -8.70
C ASP A 28 11.70 -6.24 -8.76
N GLY A 29 12.89 -6.73 -8.52
CA GLY A 29 14.11 -5.92 -8.53
C GLY A 29 14.54 -5.45 -9.93
N LYS A 30 13.99 -6.00 -11.02
CA LYS A 30 14.30 -5.57 -12.40
C LYS A 30 13.82 -4.14 -12.67
N ASN A 31 12.79 -3.71 -11.96
CA ASN A 31 12.23 -2.37 -12.06
C ASN A 31 12.62 -1.46 -10.86
N GLY A 32 13.64 -1.83 -10.10
CA GLY A 32 14.09 -1.11 -8.90
C GLY A 32 14.49 0.36 -9.14
N ASP A 33 14.95 0.67 -10.34
CA ASP A 33 15.35 2.03 -10.70
C ASP A 33 14.15 2.97 -10.99
N THR A 34 12.91 2.46 -10.95
CA THR A 34 11.69 3.24 -11.26
C THR A 34 11.35 4.26 -10.17
N LEU A 35 11.64 3.92 -8.92
CA LEU A 35 11.43 4.78 -7.75
C LEU A 35 12.61 4.61 -6.80
N LEU A 36 13.50 5.58 -6.74
CA LEU A 36 14.74 5.50 -5.97
C LEU A 36 15.24 6.86 -5.48
N MET A 37 16.11 6.83 -4.50
CA MET A 37 16.96 7.94 -4.11
C MET A 37 18.37 7.67 -4.67
N PRO A 38 18.86 8.44 -5.67
CA PRO A 38 20.11 8.11 -6.37
C PRO A 38 21.37 8.21 -5.51
N GLY A 39 21.38 9.09 -4.51
CA GLY A 39 22.53 9.30 -3.62
C GLY A 39 22.35 8.61 -2.28
N GLY A 40 23.46 8.26 -1.65
CA GLY A 40 23.50 7.73 -0.29
C GLY A 40 23.49 6.21 -0.15
N GLY A 41 23.31 5.47 -1.25
CA GLY A 41 23.35 4.01 -1.23
C GLY A 41 24.73 3.42 -1.53
N SER A 42 24.91 2.12 -1.28
CA SER A 42 26.16 1.41 -1.57
C SER A 42 26.44 1.24 -3.07
N LYS A 43 25.41 1.31 -3.90
CA LYS A 43 25.51 1.21 -5.38
C LYS A 43 25.97 2.50 -6.03
N THR A 44 25.66 3.63 -5.44
CA THR A 44 25.86 4.96 -6.00
C THR A 44 26.66 5.85 -5.06
N THR A 45 26.89 7.07 -5.47
CA THR A 45 27.73 8.05 -4.78
C THR A 45 27.30 8.24 -3.31
N PRO A 46 28.23 8.14 -2.33
CA PRO A 46 27.96 8.54 -0.96
C PRO A 46 27.43 9.97 -0.87
N ILE A 47 26.72 10.28 0.21
CA ILE A 47 26.31 11.66 0.47
C ILE A 47 27.54 12.54 0.60
N SER A 48 27.59 13.60 -0.20
CA SER A 48 28.69 14.59 -0.29
C SER A 48 28.11 15.93 -0.69
N HIS A 49 28.88 17.01 -0.56
CA HIS A 49 28.48 18.32 -1.06
C HIS A 49 28.04 18.23 -2.53
N GLU A 50 28.81 17.56 -3.38
CA GLU A 50 28.49 17.39 -4.79
C GLU A 50 27.17 16.64 -5.02
N SER A 51 26.89 15.57 -4.26
CA SER A 51 25.64 14.82 -4.40
C SER A 51 24.43 15.62 -3.94
N VAL A 52 24.60 16.47 -2.94
CA VAL A 52 23.56 17.40 -2.46
C VAL A 52 23.29 18.48 -3.51
N ASP A 53 24.35 19.12 -4.05
CA ASP A 53 24.23 20.15 -5.09
C ASP A 53 23.55 19.61 -6.36
N LYS A 54 23.79 18.34 -6.70
CA LYS A 54 23.12 17.64 -7.81
C LYS A 54 21.72 17.14 -7.48
N GLY A 55 21.23 17.34 -6.25
CA GLY A 55 19.92 16.90 -5.82
C GLY A 55 19.74 15.36 -5.83
N LEU A 56 20.83 14.61 -5.63
CA LEU A 56 20.78 13.13 -5.64
C LEU A 56 20.16 12.54 -4.36
N HIS A 57 19.99 13.35 -3.33
CA HIS A 57 19.33 12.99 -2.07
C HIS A 57 17.80 13.09 -2.15
N TYR A 58 17.24 13.53 -3.27
CA TYR A 58 15.79 13.54 -3.47
C TYR A 58 15.30 12.21 -4.05
N LEU A 59 14.11 11.79 -3.60
CA LEU A 59 13.39 10.68 -4.21
C LEU A 59 13.02 11.03 -5.65
N LYS A 60 13.38 10.17 -6.59
CA LYS A 60 13.07 10.32 -8.02
C LYS A 60 12.14 9.21 -8.47
N MET A 61 11.11 9.59 -9.20
CA MET A 61 10.22 8.68 -9.91
C MET A 61 10.53 8.77 -11.40
N ILE A 62 11.04 7.67 -11.96
CA ILE A 62 11.34 7.53 -13.39
C ILE A 62 10.17 6.78 -14.03
N GLU A 63 9.76 7.19 -15.25
CA GLU A 63 8.66 6.56 -15.99
C GLU A 63 7.30 6.52 -15.21
N ALA A 64 6.85 7.67 -14.72
CA ALA A 64 5.64 7.78 -13.89
C ALA A 64 4.40 7.06 -14.45
N ASN A 65 4.18 7.09 -15.78
CA ASN A 65 3.04 6.41 -16.42
C ASN A 65 3.15 4.88 -16.38
N LYS A 66 4.36 4.33 -16.50
CA LYS A 66 4.61 2.90 -16.38
C LYS A 66 4.41 2.47 -14.93
N SER A 67 4.96 3.24 -13.99
CA SER A 67 4.81 3.02 -12.55
C SER A 67 3.36 3.02 -12.13
N PHE A 68 2.53 3.93 -12.68
CA PHE A 68 1.09 4.00 -12.44
C PHE A 68 0.39 2.69 -12.82
N LYS A 69 0.61 2.19 -14.07
CA LYS A 69 -0.02 0.96 -14.54
C LYS A 69 0.42 -0.27 -13.73
N VAL A 70 1.71 -0.33 -13.41
CA VAL A 70 2.26 -1.41 -12.58
C VAL A 70 1.63 -1.38 -11.19
N ALA A 71 1.57 -0.22 -10.54
CA ALA A 71 0.97 -0.07 -9.22
C ALA A 71 -0.49 -0.54 -9.20
N VAL A 72 -1.32 -0.06 -10.15
CA VAL A 72 -2.74 -0.46 -10.25
C VAL A 72 -2.89 -1.98 -10.33
N ASN A 73 -2.09 -2.64 -11.18
CA ASN A 73 -2.16 -4.09 -11.34
C ASN A 73 -1.68 -4.83 -10.09
N ARG A 74 -0.54 -4.44 -9.51
CA ARG A 74 0.04 -5.11 -8.35
C ARG A 74 -0.80 -4.97 -7.09
N PHE A 75 -1.44 -3.81 -6.88
CA PHE A 75 -2.43 -3.65 -5.82
C PHE A 75 -3.60 -4.61 -5.98
N ALA A 76 -4.15 -4.70 -7.19
CA ALA A 76 -5.29 -5.57 -7.48
C ALA A 76 -4.92 -7.05 -7.33
N GLU A 77 -3.83 -7.48 -7.97
CA GLU A 77 -3.34 -8.87 -7.90
C GLU A 77 -3.07 -9.31 -6.45
N ALA A 78 -2.47 -8.44 -5.62
CA ALA A 78 -2.22 -8.75 -4.22
C ALA A 78 -3.52 -8.94 -3.42
N CYS A 79 -4.56 -8.13 -3.69
CA CYS A 79 -5.87 -8.30 -3.05
C CYS A 79 -6.57 -9.60 -3.50
N GLU A 80 -6.54 -9.89 -4.81
CA GLU A 80 -7.09 -11.13 -5.37
C GLU A 80 -6.40 -12.35 -4.76
N GLU A 81 -5.06 -12.37 -4.72
CA GLU A 81 -4.27 -13.45 -4.11
C GLU A 81 -4.61 -13.67 -2.63
N ALA A 82 -4.71 -12.59 -1.84
CA ALA A 82 -5.05 -12.70 -0.43
C ALA A 82 -6.46 -13.28 -0.21
N ALA A 83 -7.43 -12.89 -1.03
CA ALA A 83 -8.77 -13.46 -0.97
C ALA A 83 -8.77 -14.94 -1.38
N GLU A 84 -8.22 -15.27 -2.55
CA GLU A 84 -8.22 -16.62 -3.12
C GLU A 84 -7.50 -17.63 -2.23
N THR A 85 -6.35 -17.26 -1.64
CA THR A 85 -5.60 -18.15 -0.73
C THR A 85 -6.42 -18.59 0.48
N ASN A 86 -7.38 -17.77 0.89
CA ASN A 86 -8.27 -18.05 2.02
C ASN A 86 -9.65 -18.59 1.61
N GLY A 87 -9.82 -18.94 0.33
CA GLY A 87 -11.08 -19.50 -0.19
C GLY A 87 -12.19 -18.47 -0.42
N TYR A 88 -11.82 -17.18 -0.51
CA TYR A 88 -12.73 -16.08 -0.82
C TYR A 88 -12.50 -15.57 -2.23
N THR A 89 -13.44 -14.80 -2.72
CA THR A 89 -13.31 -13.97 -3.91
C THR A 89 -13.13 -12.51 -3.50
N ILE A 90 -12.73 -11.65 -4.44
CA ILE A 90 -12.62 -10.21 -4.16
C ILE A 90 -13.99 -9.58 -3.81
N ASP A 91 -15.09 -10.19 -4.27
CA ASP A 91 -16.43 -9.72 -3.95
C ASP A 91 -16.81 -9.96 -2.49
N ASP A 92 -16.21 -10.98 -1.84
CA ASP A 92 -16.39 -11.28 -0.43
C ASP A 92 -15.65 -10.32 0.49
N VAL A 93 -14.65 -9.60 -0.02
CA VAL A 93 -13.91 -8.59 0.74
C VAL A 93 -14.80 -7.38 0.98
N ASP A 94 -15.04 -7.05 2.24
CA ASP A 94 -15.91 -5.93 2.63
C ASP A 94 -15.22 -4.57 2.43
N VAL A 95 -13.96 -4.46 2.85
CA VAL A 95 -13.19 -3.21 2.83
C VAL A 95 -11.76 -3.48 2.37
N ILE A 96 -11.27 -2.63 1.48
CA ILE A 96 -9.88 -2.64 1.03
C ILE A 96 -9.20 -1.38 1.57
N ILE A 97 -8.12 -1.55 2.33
CA ILE A 97 -7.28 -0.48 2.87
C ILE A 97 -5.95 -0.47 2.09
N PRO A 98 -5.84 0.28 1.01
CA PRO A 98 -4.58 0.37 0.26
C PRO A 98 -3.65 1.41 0.85
N HIS A 99 -2.35 1.26 0.59
CA HIS A 99 -1.42 2.38 0.70
C HIS A 99 -1.93 3.57 -0.12
N GLN A 100 -2.01 4.74 0.50
CA GLN A 100 -2.56 5.96 -0.09
C GLN A 100 -1.53 6.67 -0.99
N ALA A 101 -1.15 6.01 -2.08
CA ALA A 101 -0.11 6.50 -2.99
C ALA A 101 -0.58 7.72 -3.81
N ASN A 102 -1.77 7.60 -4.42
CA ASN A 102 -2.37 8.59 -5.31
C ASN A 102 -3.83 8.22 -5.55
N ALA A 103 -4.75 9.18 -5.47
CA ALA A 103 -6.19 8.96 -5.67
C ALA A 103 -6.51 8.24 -6.99
N ARG A 104 -5.82 8.59 -8.09
CA ARG A 104 -6.03 7.97 -9.41
C ARG A 104 -5.61 6.50 -9.43
N ILE A 105 -4.55 6.12 -8.69
CA ILE A 105 -4.13 4.72 -8.55
C ILE A 105 -5.23 3.94 -7.82
N LEU A 106 -5.77 4.47 -6.73
CA LEU A 106 -6.82 3.82 -5.94
C LEU A 106 -8.11 3.63 -6.75
N GLN A 107 -8.51 4.65 -7.50
CA GLN A 107 -9.63 4.55 -8.43
C GLN A 107 -9.36 3.53 -9.55
N GLY A 108 -8.13 3.50 -10.07
CA GLY A 108 -7.69 2.52 -11.07
C GLY A 108 -7.74 1.09 -10.54
N MET A 109 -7.35 0.89 -9.28
CA MET A 109 -7.41 -0.40 -8.58
C MET A 109 -8.86 -0.88 -8.44
N ALA A 110 -9.78 -0.03 -7.97
CA ALA A 110 -11.20 -0.38 -7.85
C ALA A 110 -11.79 -0.83 -9.22
N LYS A 111 -11.47 -0.09 -10.29
CA LYS A 111 -11.87 -0.46 -11.66
C LYS A 111 -11.27 -1.79 -12.11
N ARG A 112 -9.99 -2.05 -11.82
CA ARG A 112 -9.30 -3.29 -12.18
C ARG A 112 -9.88 -4.50 -11.44
N LEU A 113 -10.22 -4.33 -10.17
CA LEU A 113 -10.89 -5.33 -9.33
C LEU A 113 -12.37 -5.49 -9.66
N LYS A 114 -12.97 -4.55 -10.40
CA LYS A 114 -14.42 -4.47 -10.69
C LYS A 114 -15.27 -4.36 -9.42
N VAL A 115 -14.75 -3.75 -8.39
CA VAL A 115 -15.47 -3.48 -7.15
C VAL A 115 -15.97 -2.03 -7.09
N PRO A 116 -17.04 -1.74 -6.34
CA PRO A 116 -17.46 -0.37 -6.06
C PRO A 116 -16.34 0.44 -5.40
N GLN A 117 -16.24 1.74 -5.74
CA GLN A 117 -15.20 2.61 -5.19
C GLN A 117 -15.28 2.71 -3.66
N GLU A 118 -16.45 2.57 -3.11
CA GLU A 118 -16.75 2.63 -1.68
C GLU A 118 -16.09 1.50 -0.88
N LYS A 119 -15.78 0.36 -1.53
CA LYS A 119 -14.98 -0.70 -0.89
C LYS A 119 -13.51 -0.32 -0.69
N VAL A 120 -13.01 0.66 -1.44
CA VAL A 120 -11.62 1.15 -1.34
C VAL A 120 -11.59 2.37 -0.44
N TYR A 121 -11.17 2.18 0.81
CA TYR A 121 -11.13 3.25 1.79
C TYR A 121 -10.03 4.27 1.46
N MET A 122 -10.38 5.54 1.48
CA MET A 122 -9.49 6.62 1.04
C MET A 122 -9.32 7.68 2.12
N THR A 123 -8.06 7.97 2.47
CA THR A 123 -7.68 9.04 3.39
C THR A 123 -6.70 10.04 2.77
N ILE A 124 -6.37 9.83 1.48
CA ILE A 124 -5.35 10.62 0.78
C ILE A 124 -5.71 12.12 0.69
N GLU A 125 -6.98 12.47 0.67
CA GLU A 125 -7.42 13.86 0.65
C GLU A 125 -7.11 14.59 1.96
N LYS A 126 -7.08 13.84 3.09
CA LYS A 126 -6.80 14.39 4.42
C LYS A 126 -5.30 14.50 4.68
N TYR A 127 -4.54 13.46 4.37
CA TYR A 127 -3.15 13.31 4.83
C TYR A 127 -2.11 13.31 3.72
N GLY A 128 -2.53 13.19 2.46
CA GLY A 128 -1.61 12.97 1.35
C GLY A 128 -0.96 11.58 1.40
N ASN A 129 0.17 11.44 0.73
CA ASN A 129 0.98 10.22 0.80
C ASN A 129 1.96 10.31 1.98
N ILE A 130 1.63 9.67 3.08
CA ILE A 130 2.45 9.56 4.29
C ILE A 130 3.21 8.22 4.37
N SER A 131 3.58 7.68 3.20
CA SER A 131 4.36 6.44 3.07
C SER A 131 3.71 5.25 3.81
N SER A 132 4.49 4.49 4.57
CA SER A 132 4.01 3.30 5.29
C SER A 132 2.94 3.59 6.35
N ALA A 133 2.84 4.81 6.85
CA ALA A 133 1.81 5.20 7.82
C ALA A 133 0.40 5.28 7.21
N THR A 134 0.27 5.32 5.88
CA THR A 134 -1.04 5.44 5.20
C THR A 134 -1.98 4.28 5.53
N VAL A 135 -1.47 3.05 5.56
CA VAL A 135 -2.29 1.86 5.82
C VAL A 135 -2.80 1.83 7.27
N PRO A 136 -1.95 1.93 8.30
CA PRO A 136 -2.43 1.87 9.69
C PRO A 136 -3.31 3.06 10.06
N ILE A 137 -3.08 4.26 9.52
CA ILE A 137 -3.96 5.41 9.77
C ILE A 137 -5.32 5.21 9.09
N ALA A 138 -5.36 4.75 7.84
CA ALA A 138 -6.61 4.47 7.15
C ALA A 138 -7.40 3.33 7.83
N LEU A 139 -6.71 2.31 8.35
CA LEU A 139 -7.32 1.24 9.13
C LEU A 139 -7.93 1.76 10.42
N ASP A 140 -7.20 2.58 11.19
CA ASP A 140 -7.70 3.18 12.44
C ASP A 140 -8.94 4.07 12.17
N GLU A 141 -8.90 4.91 11.14
CA GLU A 141 -10.07 5.73 10.78
C GLU A 141 -11.27 4.88 10.36
N ALA A 142 -11.07 3.86 9.53
CA ALA A 142 -12.15 3.00 9.06
C ALA A 142 -12.82 2.20 10.21
N VAL A 143 -12.06 1.89 11.25
CA VAL A 143 -12.61 1.29 12.48
C VAL A 143 -13.38 2.33 13.30
N ARG A 144 -12.82 3.51 13.48
CA ARG A 144 -13.45 4.57 14.31
C ARG A 144 -14.72 5.12 13.69
N ASP A 145 -14.80 5.22 12.37
CA ASP A 145 -16.01 5.72 11.68
C ASP A 145 -17.08 4.63 11.46
N GLY A 146 -16.77 3.37 11.84
CA GLY A 146 -17.70 2.25 11.74
C GLY A 146 -17.76 1.60 10.36
N THR A 147 -16.90 1.98 9.41
CA THR A 147 -16.76 1.29 8.11
C THR A 147 -16.30 -0.14 8.31
N ILE A 148 -15.35 -0.37 9.23
CA ILE A 148 -14.92 -1.71 9.64
C ILE A 148 -15.57 -2.03 10.99
N THR A 149 -16.37 -3.08 10.99
CA THR A 149 -17.04 -3.63 12.19
C THR A 149 -16.69 -5.10 12.35
N LYS A 150 -17.08 -5.68 13.47
CA LYS A 150 -16.85 -7.09 13.77
C LYS A 150 -17.25 -8.01 12.60
N ASP A 151 -16.46 -9.04 12.36
CA ASP A 151 -16.60 -10.08 11.34
C ASP A 151 -16.40 -9.60 9.88
N LYS A 152 -16.07 -8.34 9.63
CA LYS A 152 -15.73 -7.82 8.32
C LYS A 152 -14.44 -8.45 7.77
N LEU A 153 -14.44 -8.75 6.47
CA LEU A 153 -13.25 -9.22 5.75
C LEU A 153 -12.53 -8.00 5.15
N VAL A 154 -11.32 -7.75 5.63
CA VAL A 154 -10.55 -6.54 5.31
C VAL A 154 -9.25 -6.92 4.62
N ALA A 155 -9.01 -6.38 3.42
CA ALA A 155 -7.74 -6.53 2.71
C ALA A 155 -6.88 -5.29 2.91
N LEU A 156 -5.71 -5.44 3.51
CA LEU A 156 -4.66 -4.43 3.51
C LEU A 156 -3.77 -4.67 2.30
N THR A 157 -3.38 -3.61 1.57
CA THR A 157 -2.45 -3.77 0.45
C THR A 157 -1.52 -2.58 0.29
N ALA A 158 -0.30 -2.85 -0.15
CA ALA A 158 0.72 -1.83 -0.35
C ALA A 158 1.56 -2.11 -1.60
N PHE A 159 2.11 -1.04 -2.18
CA PHE A 159 3.05 -1.07 -3.29
C PHE A 159 4.05 0.08 -3.12
N GLY A 160 5.32 -0.17 -3.42
CA GLY A 160 6.37 0.83 -3.28
C GLY A 160 7.64 0.52 -4.07
N GLY A 161 8.65 1.32 -3.77
CA GLY A 161 9.99 1.13 -4.34
C GLY A 161 10.54 -0.25 -4.04
N GLY A 162 11.27 -0.79 -5.02
CA GLY A 162 11.83 -2.14 -4.96
C GLY A 162 11.85 -2.78 -6.36
N LEU A 163 10.81 -2.90 -7.17
CA LEU A 163 9.42 -2.72 -6.70
C LEU A 163 9.04 -3.81 -5.71
N THR A 164 8.28 -3.44 -4.69
CA THR A 164 7.76 -4.39 -3.72
C THR A 164 6.27 -4.13 -3.51
N TRP A 165 5.49 -5.19 -3.39
CA TRP A 165 4.06 -5.11 -3.10
C TRP A 165 3.63 -6.27 -2.23
N GLY A 166 2.48 -6.11 -1.61
CA GLY A 166 1.93 -7.17 -0.78
C GLY A 166 0.55 -6.86 -0.26
N SER A 167 -0.02 -7.87 0.38
CA SER A 167 -1.33 -7.79 1.00
C SER A 167 -1.39 -8.62 2.27
N SER A 168 -2.33 -8.27 3.13
CA SER A 168 -2.77 -9.11 4.25
C SER A 168 -4.29 -9.16 4.26
N LEU A 169 -4.86 -10.34 4.46
CA LEU A 169 -6.30 -10.50 4.67
C LEU A 169 -6.57 -10.66 6.15
N ILE A 170 -7.51 -9.89 6.66
CA ILE A 170 -7.88 -9.83 8.07
C ILE A 170 -9.37 -10.11 8.22
N ARG A 171 -9.74 -10.97 9.15
CA ARG A 171 -11.09 -11.09 9.68
C ARG A 171 -11.15 -10.19 10.92
N TRP A 172 -11.89 -9.10 10.85
CA TRP A 172 -11.94 -8.08 11.91
C TRP A 172 -12.84 -8.47 13.07
#